data_ec013cc542923f1c57a0a08d8d5b30f0
#
_entry.id   ec013cc542923f1c57a0a08d8d5b30f0
#
_cell.length_a   1.000
_cell.length_b   1.000
_cell.length_c   1.000
_cell.angle_alpha   90.00
_cell.angle_beta   90.00
_cell.angle_gamma   90.00
#
_symmetry.space_group_name_H-M   'P 1'
#
loop_
_entity.id
_entity.type
_entity.pdbx_description
1 polymer ?
#
loop_
_entity_poly.entity_id
_entity_poly.type
_entity_poly.pdbx_seq_one_letter_code
_entity_poly.pdbx_strand_id
1 'polypeptide(L)'
;PPDMPSDLDAYYDVPLLLDKDKVDLRQHVYYPFLFSLPASNDNFWKELIINSCPQPTFEDKEKYAKFLAETESSFKLSLLPKQKEAILNSMQAKDYYLIQGPPGTGKSFVLGIIMLEEIFDLKHNVIVIGPNHMAINNAMVQLLKLVPQCLTLKVGQSYNAPTSKVLSDGKEYGITNVLRLNVYTLIETAKKNINWLVGLTPHCLYTSRARGLECDTLIIDEAGQMTIPLALMGMIKAKKVIFAGDHKQLPPIVSSEKVKPELRQSAFQTLISDNNCTMLDTSFRMCEPICDFVSELFYDGHLHAMKQG
;
A
#
# COMPACT_ATOMS: atom_id res chain seq x y z
N PRO A 1 13.61 -26.11 -19.06
CA PRO A 1 12.85 -24.88 -19.19
C PRO A 1 12.59 -24.64 -20.67
N PRO A 2 11.35 -24.30 -21.08
CA PRO A 2 11.10 -23.93 -22.47
C PRO A 2 11.92 -22.68 -22.80
N ASP A 3 12.39 -22.60 -24.04
CA ASP A 3 13.17 -21.50 -24.55
C ASP A 3 12.47 -20.18 -24.27
N MET A 4 13.14 -19.31 -23.51
CA MET A 4 12.62 -17.98 -23.18
C MET A 4 12.67 -17.10 -24.43
N PRO A 5 11.63 -16.28 -24.65
CA PRO A 5 11.69 -15.24 -25.69
C PRO A 5 12.85 -14.28 -25.43
N SER A 6 13.63 -14.00 -26.46
CA SER A 6 14.82 -13.13 -26.39
C SER A 6 14.53 -11.69 -25.89
N ASP A 7 13.28 -11.25 -25.97
CA ASP A 7 12.88 -9.92 -25.50
C ASP A 7 12.76 -9.78 -23.98
N LEU A 8 12.79 -10.88 -23.23
CA LEU A 8 12.81 -10.87 -21.76
C LEU A 8 14.16 -10.40 -21.19
N ASP A 9 15.25 -10.50 -21.95
CA ASP A 9 16.56 -10.03 -21.50
C ASP A 9 16.59 -8.52 -21.21
N ALA A 10 15.72 -7.75 -21.84
CA ALA A 10 15.58 -6.31 -21.57
C ALA A 10 15.05 -6.00 -20.16
N TYR A 11 14.42 -6.96 -19.49
CA TYR A 11 13.92 -6.84 -18.10
C TYR A 11 14.96 -7.24 -17.05
N TYR A 12 16.06 -7.89 -17.46
CA TYR A 12 17.04 -8.46 -16.53
C TYR A 12 18.13 -7.48 -16.08
N ASP A 13 18.31 -6.37 -16.79
CA ASP A 13 19.34 -5.37 -16.48
C ASP A 13 18.89 -4.31 -15.44
N VAL A 14 17.79 -4.52 -14.73
CA VAL A 14 17.40 -3.63 -13.64
C VAL A 14 18.25 -3.99 -12.41
N PRO A 15 19.23 -3.18 -12.01
CA PRO A 15 19.91 -3.38 -10.75
C PRO A 15 18.94 -3.07 -9.63
N LEU A 16 18.23 -4.07 -9.15
CA LEU A 16 17.49 -3.99 -7.91
C LEU A 16 18.53 -3.92 -6.80
N LEU A 17 18.56 -2.81 -6.08
CA LEU A 17 19.31 -2.69 -4.83
C LEU A 17 18.75 -3.74 -3.86
N LEU A 18 19.42 -4.87 -3.85
CA LEU A 18 19.07 -6.00 -3.01
C LEU A 18 19.55 -5.70 -1.59
N ASP A 19 18.67 -5.85 -0.61
CA ASP A 19 19.06 -6.01 0.78
C ASP A 19 20.06 -7.19 0.90
N LYS A 20 20.85 -7.25 1.97
CA LYS A 20 21.96 -8.20 2.16
C LYS A 20 21.60 -9.67 1.93
N ASP A 21 20.33 -10.03 2.02
CA ASP A 21 19.83 -11.34 1.62
C ASP A 21 19.54 -11.30 0.11
N LYS A 22 20.41 -11.87 -0.69
CA LYS A 22 20.26 -11.97 -2.15
C LYS A 22 18.97 -12.72 -2.51
N VAL A 23 17.89 -11.98 -2.73
CA VAL A 23 16.65 -12.55 -3.25
C VAL A 23 16.70 -12.48 -4.77
N ASP A 24 16.70 -13.63 -5.41
CA ASP A 24 16.56 -13.67 -6.86
C ASP A 24 15.09 -13.43 -7.24
N LEU A 25 14.76 -12.17 -7.53
CA LEU A 25 13.41 -11.77 -7.91
C LEU A 25 12.91 -12.48 -9.17
N ARG A 26 13.83 -12.91 -10.06
CA ARG A 26 13.47 -13.65 -11.28
C ARG A 26 12.78 -14.95 -10.93
N GLN A 27 13.37 -15.74 -10.03
CA GLN A 27 12.84 -17.06 -9.64
C GLN A 27 11.61 -16.97 -8.74
N HIS A 28 11.54 -15.97 -7.86
CA HIS A 28 10.51 -15.91 -6.82
C HIS A 28 9.31 -15.04 -7.17
N VAL A 29 9.48 -14.08 -8.07
CA VAL A 29 8.42 -13.12 -8.44
C VAL A 29 8.11 -13.18 -9.92
N TYR A 30 9.09 -12.92 -10.78
CA TYR A 30 8.83 -12.77 -12.20
C TYR A 30 8.47 -14.06 -12.89
N TYR A 31 9.17 -15.16 -12.65
CA TYR A 31 8.82 -16.44 -13.27
C TYR A 31 7.44 -16.95 -12.83
N PRO A 32 7.11 -17.02 -11.53
CA PRO A 32 5.76 -17.38 -11.14
C PRO A 32 4.70 -16.46 -11.73
N PHE A 33 4.95 -15.14 -11.77
CA PHE A 33 4.01 -14.17 -12.33
C PHE A 33 3.83 -14.31 -13.84
N LEU A 34 4.93 -14.42 -14.61
CA LEU A 34 4.87 -14.51 -16.06
C LEU A 34 4.38 -15.87 -16.57
N PHE A 35 4.66 -16.93 -15.83
CA PHE A 35 4.34 -18.32 -16.22
C PHE A 35 3.22 -18.93 -15.37
N SER A 36 2.55 -18.17 -14.50
CA SER A 36 1.36 -18.66 -13.81
C SER A 36 0.31 -19.09 -14.83
N LEU A 37 -0.14 -20.33 -14.70
CA LEU A 37 -1.11 -20.93 -15.59
C LEU A 37 -2.47 -20.26 -15.50
N PRO A 38 -3.32 -20.28 -16.56
CA PRO A 38 -4.56 -19.53 -16.69
C PRO A 38 -5.67 -19.83 -15.68
N ALA A 39 -5.46 -20.70 -14.72
CA ALA A 39 -6.52 -21.26 -13.89
C ALA A 39 -6.60 -20.69 -12.45
N SER A 40 -5.78 -19.72 -12.08
CA SER A 40 -5.78 -19.15 -10.73
C SER A 40 -5.99 -17.63 -10.75
N ASN A 41 -6.34 -17.06 -9.59
CA ASN A 41 -6.44 -15.60 -9.37
C ASN A 41 -5.17 -14.81 -9.77
N ASP A 42 -4.08 -15.51 -10.03
CA ASP A 42 -2.80 -14.95 -10.50
C ASP A 42 -2.92 -14.26 -11.87
N ASN A 43 -3.93 -14.59 -12.67
CA ASN A 43 -4.18 -13.93 -13.95
C ASN A 43 -4.61 -12.48 -13.81
N PHE A 44 -5.33 -12.12 -12.74
CA PHE A 44 -5.81 -10.76 -12.55
C PHE A 44 -4.64 -9.75 -12.48
N TRP A 45 -3.63 -10.02 -11.68
CA TRP A 45 -2.46 -9.13 -11.56
C TRP A 45 -1.65 -9.03 -12.86
N LYS A 46 -1.61 -10.12 -13.62
CA LYS A 46 -0.95 -10.16 -14.93
C LYS A 46 -1.71 -9.28 -15.95
N GLU A 47 -3.02 -9.41 -16.01
CA GLU A 47 -3.85 -8.58 -16.88
C GLU A 47 -3.79 -7.11 -16.48
N LEU A 48 -3.82 -6.82 -15.18
CA LEU A 48 -3.71 -5.47 -14.65
C LEU A 48 -2.44 -4.75 -15.11
N ILE A 49 -1.31 -5.45 -15.15
CA ILE A 49 0.00 -4.84 -15.45
C ILE A 49 0.35 -4.91 -16.94
N ILE A 50 0.00 -5.99 -17.64
CA ILE A 50 0.49 -6.26 -19.00
C ILE A 50 -0.49 -5.85 -20.09
N ASN A 51 -1.78 -6.12 -19.91
CA ASN A 51 -2.71 -6.09 -21.04
C ASN A 51 -3.66 -4.89 -21.07
N SER A 52 -4.22 -4.50 -19.98
CA SER A 52 -5.10 -3.32 -19.88
C SER A 52 -5.61 -3.22 -18.47
N CYS A 53 -5.27 -2.21 -17.75
CA CYS A 53 -5.74 -1.98 -16.39
C CYS A 53 -7.25 -2.25 -16.26
N PRO A 54 -7.70 -3.48 -15.91
CA PRO A 54 -9.12 -3.77 -15.79
C PRO A 54 -9.68 -2.88 -14.69
N GLN A 55 -10.91 -2.41 -14.89
CA GLN A 55 -11.56 -1.58 -13.87
C GLN A 55 -11.83 -2.41 -12.61
N PRO A 56 -11.66 -1.84 -11.41
CA PRO A 56 -11.98 -2.53 -10.18
C PRO A 56 -13.47 -2.91 -10.15
N THR A 57 -13.74 -4.08 -9.61
CA THR A 57 -15.11 -4.50 -9.32
C THR A 57 -15.48 -4.10 -7.90
N PHE A 58 -16.72 -3.70 -7.67
CA PHE A 58 -17.17 -3.20 -6.38
C PHE A 58 -18.27 -4.07 -5.79
N GLU A 59 -18.28 -4.18 -4.47
CA GLU A 59 -19.36 -4.78 -3.71
C GLU A 59 -20.45 -3.76 -3.35
N ASP A 60 -21.53 -4.23 -2.70
CA ASP A 60 -22.64 -3.39 -2.28
C ASP A 60 -22.19 -2.27 -1.33
N LYS A 61 -22.59 -1.06 -1.66
CA LYS A 61 -22.20 0.17 -0.98
C LYS A 61 -22.80 0.33 0.42
N GLU A 62 -23.99 -0.16 0.65
CA GLU A 62 -24.75 0.10 1.89
C GLU A 62 -24.07 -0.49 3.12
N LYS A 63 -23.54 -1.71 2.99
CA LYS A 63 -22.83 -2.40 4.07
C LYS A 63 -21.65 -1.57 4.59
N TYR A 64 -20.82 -1.08 3.67
CA TYR A 64 -19.60 -0.34 4.01
C TYR A 64 -19.87 1.08 4.52
N ALA A 65 -20.94 1.72 4.01
CA ALA A 65 -21.39 3.02 4.51
C ALA A 65 -21.81 2.94 5.99
N LYS A 66 -22.47 1.84 6.39
CA LYS A 66 -22.83 1.59 7.79
C LYS A 66 -21.59 1.44 8.67
N PHE A 67 -20.62 0.62 8.27
CA PHE A 67 -19.37 0.46 9.02
C PHE A 67 -18.65 1.79 9.22
N LEU A 68 -18.50 2.57 8.15
CA LEU A 68 -17.84 3.86 8.24
C LEU A 68 -18.57 4.83 9.18
N ALA A 69 -19.90 4.85 9.16
CA ALA A 69 -20.69 5.68 10.07
C ALA A 69 -20.54 5.25 11.54
N GLU A 70 -20.47 3.95 11.82
CA GLU A 70 -20.19 3.40 13.15
C GLU A 70 -18.78 3.78 13.63
N THR A 71 -17.79 3.70 12.74
CA THR A 71 -16.41 4.12 13.02
C THR A 71 -16.32 5.62 13.31
N GLU A 72 -16.92 6.49 12.47
CA GLU A 72 -16.95 7.93 12.72
C GLU A 72 -17.54 8.25 14.10
N SER A 73 -18.65 7.60 14.46
CA SER A 73 -19.30 7.79 15.75
C SER A 73 -18.44 7.31 16.90
N SER A 74 -17.90 6.09 16.82
CA SER A 74 -17.15 5.44 17.89
C SER A 74 -15.85 6.17 18.23
N PHE A 75 -15.15 6.66 17.21
CA PHE A 75 -13.88 7.38 17.35
C PHE A 75 -14.02 8.91 17.32
N LYS A 76 -15.25 9.41 17.22
CA LYS A 76 -15.57 10.86 17.11
C LYS A 76 -14.78 11.53 15.97
N LEU A 77 -14.73 10.88 14.84
CA LEU A 77 -14.02 11.37 13.66
C LEU A 77 -14.90 12.34 12.87
N SER A 78 -14.26 13.33 12.24
CA SER A 78 -14.89 14.22 11.27
C SER A 78 -14.15 14.08 9.95
N LEU A 79 -14.67 13.22 9.07
CA LEU A 79 -14.08 12.94 7.77
C LEU A 79 -14.60 13.92 6.72
N LEU A 80 -13.71 14.41 5.88
CA LEU A 80 -14.07 15.20 4.71
C LEU A 80 -14.73 14.32 3.63
N PRO A 81 -15.55 14.90 2.74
CA PRO A 81 -16.27 14.13 1.71
C PRO A 81 -15.35 13.23 0.87
N LYS A 82 -14.21 13.76 0.42
CA LYS A 82 -13.25 12.97 -0.38
C LYS A 82 -12.50 11.91 0.44
N GLN A 83 -12.32 12.12 1.73
CA GLN A 83 -11.78 11.09 2.62
C GLN A 83 -12.78 9.94 2.79
N LYS A 84 -14.07 10.24 3.01
CA LYS A 84 -15.14 9.23 3.07
C LYS A 84 -15.24 8.45 1.77
N GLU A 85 -15.24 9.16 0.64
CA GLU A 85 -15.28 8.53 -0.69
C GLU A 85 -14.11 7.58 -0.90
N ALA A 86 -12.89 8.01 -0.58
CA ALA A 86 -11.69 7.18 -0.70
C ALA A 86 -11.77 5.91 0.17
N ILE A 87 -12.23 6.04 1.42
CA ILE A 87 -12.39 4.91 2.32
C ILE A 87 -13.44 3.93 1.78
N LEU A 88 -14.63 4.43 1.45
CA LEU A 88 -15.74 3.60 0.96
C LEU A 88 -15.37 2.87 -0.32
N ASN A 89 -14.81 3.56 -1.30
CA ASN A 89 -14.42 2.94 -2.56
C ASN A 89 -13.30 1.89 -2.35
N SER A 90 -12.34 2.19 -1.47
CA SER A 90 -11.30 1.22 -1.11
C SER A 90 -11.86 -0.04 -0.46
N MET A 91 -12.86 0.10 0.42
CA MET A 91 -13.48 -1.04 1.09
C MET A 91 -14.32 -1.88 0.14
N GLN A 92 -15.08 -1.24 -0.74
CA GLN A 92 -15.96 -1.89 -1.72
C GLN A 92 -15.20 -2.60 -2.84
N ALA A 93 -14.01 -2.10 -3.20
CA ALA A 93 -13.20 -2.70 -4.24
C ALA A 93 -12.81 -4.13 -3.87
N LYS A 94 -13.06 -5.08 -4.77
CA LYS A 94 -12.72 -6.50 -4.57
C LYS A 94 -11.25 -6.79 -4.82
N ASP A 95 -10.70 -6.12 -5.83
CA ASP A 95 -9.38 -6.44 -6.36
C ASP A 95 -8.36 -5.37 -6.00
N TYR A 96 -8.60 -4.14 -6.41
CA TYR A 96 -7.68 -3.03 -6.11
C TYR A 96 -8.38 -1.66 -6.14
N TYR A 97 -7.76 -0.68 -5.46
CA TYR A 97 -8.16 0.72 -5.52
C TYR A 97 -6.97 1.64 -5.29
N LEU A 98 -7.04 2.85 -5.86
CA LEU A 98 -6.01 3.87 -5.70
C LEU A 98 -6.53 5.06 -4.90
N ILE A 99 -5.68 5.61 -4.05
CA ILE A 99 -5.93 6.84 -3.30
C ILE A 99 -4.81 7.82 -3.62
N GLN A 100 -5.13 8.86 -4.39
CA GLN A 100 -4.19 9.95 -4.61
C GLN A 100 -4.26 10.91 -3.43
N GLY A 101 -3.13 11.09 -2.77
CA GLY A 101 -3.01 12.00 -1.62
C GLY A 101 -1.98 13.09 -1.86
N PRO A 102 -2.36 14.25 -2.40
CA PRO A 102 -1.51 15.43 -2.42
C PRO A 102 -0.92 15.76 -1.05
N PRO A 103 0.13 16.62 -0.98
CA PRO A 103 0.79 16.93 0.28
C PRO A 103 -0.17 17.47 1.34
N GLY A 104 -0.17 16.84 2.53
CA GLY A 104 -0.95 17.31 3.67
C GLY A 104 -2.45 17.01 3.64
N THR A 105 -2.94 16.15 2.73
CA THR A 105 -4.38 15.82 2.62
C THR A 105 -4.87 14.75 3.59
N GLY A 106 -3.99 14.22 4.45
CA GLY A 106 -4.38 13.19 5.41
C GLY A 106 -4.39 11.77 4.85
N LYS A 107 -3.67 11.48 3.77
CA LYS A 107 -3.52 10.14 3.16
C LYS A 107 -3.28 9.05 4.21
N SER A 108 -2.28 9.21 5.07
CA SER A 108 -1.95 8.21 6.09
C SER A 108 -3.10 8.03 7.11
N PHE A 109 -3.82 9.10 7.46
CA PHE A 109 -5.00 9.00 8.33
C PHE A 109 -6.12 8.17 7.69
N VAL A 110 -6.41 8.41 6.41
CA VAL A 110 -7.35 7.60 5.62
C VAL A 110 -6.92 6.12 5.62
N LEU A 111 -5.64 5.84 5.41
CA LEU A 111 -5.11 4.47 5.51
C LEU A 111 -5.30 3.86 6.90
N GLY A 112 -5.17 4.63 7.98
CA GLY A 112 -5.43 4.17 9.34
C GLY A 112 -6.86 3.66 9.52
N ILE A 113 -7.85 4.37 8.96
CA ILE A 113 -9.26 3.99 9.00
C ILE A 113 -9.51 2.75 8.13
N ILE A 114 -8.94 2.72 6.92
CA ILE A 114 -9.06 1.54 6.05
C ILE A 114 -8.50 0.28 6.74
N MET A 115 -7.34 0.38 7.39
CA MET A 115 -6.77 -0.74 8.16
C MET A 115 -7.66 -1.16 9.32
N LEU A 116 -8.30 -0.20 10.00
CA LEU A 116 -9.26 -0.47 11.07
C LEU A 116 -10.43 -1.32 10.54
N GLU A 117 -11.07 -0.86 9.47
CA GLU A 117 -12.22 -1.53 8.86
C GLU A 117 -11.84 -2.91 8.32
N GLU A 118 -10.73 -3.02 7.59
CA GLU A 118 -10.25 -4.30 7.05
C GLU A 118 -10.02 -5.34 8.16
N ILE A 119 -9.41 -4.95 9.28
CA ILE A 119 -9.05 -5.87 10.36
C ILE A 119 -10.23 -6.19 11.25
N PHE A 120 -11.03 -5.20 11.66
CA PHE A 120 -12.04 -5.38 12.71
C PHE A 120 -13.43 -5.66 12.17
N ASP A 121 -13.80 -5.13 11.02
CA ASP A 121 -15.11 -5.32 10.42
C ASP A 121 -15.12 -6.42 9.36
N LEU A 122 -14.17 -6.39 8.44
CA LEU A 122 -14.06 -7.40 7.38
C LEU A 122 -13.31 -8.67 7.81
N LYS A 123 -12.64 -8.65 8.97
CA LYS A 123 -11.84 -9.77 9.49
C LYS A 123 -10.71 -10.19 8.55
N HIS A 124 -10.09 -9.23 7.90
CA HIS A 124 -8.97 -9.42 6.99
C HIS A 124 -7.62 -9.30 7.72
N ASN A 125 -6.64 -10.05 7.26
CA ASN A 125 -5.25 -9.88 7.63
C ASN A 125 -4.60 -8.90 6.66
N VAL A 126 -3.90 -7.91 7.20
CA VAL A 126 -3.38 -6.79 6.41
C VAL A 126 -1.86 -6.79 6.41
N ILE A 127 -1.27 -6.61 5.22
CA ILE A 127 0.14 -6.29 5.06
C ILE A 127 0.27 -4.84 4.59
N VAL A 128 1.20 -4.10 5.20
CA VAL A 128 1.62 -2.76 4.73
C VAL A 128 3.03 -2.85 4.19
N ILE A 129 3.21 -2.42 2.95
CA ILE A 129 4.53 -2.23 2.35
C ILE A 129 4.73 -0.77 1.92
N GLY A 130 5.98 -0.39 1.74
CA GLY A 130 6.36 0.94 1.25
C GLY A 130 7.81 0.95 0.77
N PRO A 131 8.27 2.03 0.13
CA PRO A 131 9.63 2.15 -0.39
C PRO A 131 10.69 2.14 0.72
N ASN A 132 10.30 2.50 1.94
CA ASN A 132 11.19 2.56 3.09
C ASN A 132 10.46 2.30 4.41
N HIS A 133 11.22 2.07 5.46
CA HIS A 133 10.68 1.78 6.80
C HIS A 133 9.91 2.96 7.43
N MET A 134 10.19 4.19 7.03
CA MET A 134 9.52 5.37 7.57
C MET A 134 8.07 5.43 7.06
N ALA A 135 7.85 5.23 5.77
CA ALA A 135 6.51 5.17 5.18
C ALA A 135 5.67 4.08 5.87
N ILE A 136 6.23 2.87 6.00
CA ILE A 136 5.57 1.75 6.68
C ILE A 136 5.20 2.11 8.13
N ASN A 137 6.15 2.68 8.89
CA ASN A 137 5.90 3.07 10.29
C ASN A 137 4.79 4.11 10.39
N ASN A 138 4.83 5.13 9.52
CA ASN A 138 3.84 6.21 9.53
C ASN A 138 2.43 5.68 9.25
N ALA A 139 2.29 4.76 8.30
CA ALA A 139 1.01 4.11 8.03
C ALA A 139 0.53 3.27 9.23
N MET A 140 1.40 2.41 9.79
CA MET A 140 1.04 1.54 10.91
C MET A 140 0.63 2.31 12.16
N VAL A 141 1.30 3.44 12.45
CA VAL A 141 0.98 4.29 13.61
C VAL A 141 -0.43 4.84 13.53
N GLN A 142 -0.98 5.11 12.35
CA GLN A 142 -2.34 5.63 12.23
C GLN A 142 -3.39 4.63 12.77
N LEU A 143 -3.20 3.34 12.53
CA LEU A 143 -4.05 2.32 13.14
C LEU A 143 -3.84 2.27 14.66
N LEU A 144 -2.60 2.31 15.15
CA LEU A 144 -2.30 2.26 16.58
C LEU A 144 -2.82 3.47 17.36
N LYS A 145 -3.01 4.62 16.70
CA LYS A 145 -3.70 5.77 17.30
C LYS A 145 -5.16 5.48 17.61
N LEU A 146 -5.82 4.71 16.76
CA LEU A 146 -7.22 4.33 16.90
C LEU A 146 -7.36 3.11 17.84
N VAL A 147 -6.57 2.08 17.62
CA VAL A 147 -6.65 0.81 18.36
C VAL A 147 -5.26 0.36 18.82
N PRO A 148 -4.75 0.87 19.95
CA PRO A 148 -3.41 0.55 20.45
C PRO A 148 -3.16 -0.94 20.72
N GLN A 149 -4.22 -1.71 20.97
CA GLN A 149 -4.16 -3.14 21.28
C GLN A 149 -4.19 -4.03 20.03
N CYS A 150 -4.25 -3.47 18.82
CA CYS A 150 -4.22 -4.26 17.59
C CYS A 150 -2.93 -5.06 17.49
N LEU A 151 -3.02 -6.33 17.11
CA LEU A 151 -1.84 -7.17 16.85
C LEU A 151 -1.08 -6.63 15.62
N THR A 152 -0.05 -5.85 15.92
CA THR A 152 0.72 -5.11 14.94
C THR A 152 2.19 -5.49 15.05
N LEU A 153 2.75 -6.05 13.98
CA LEU A 153 4.13 -6.51 13.92
C LEU A 153 4.84 -5.85 12.74
N LYS A 154 6.10 -5.54 12.93
CA LYS A 154 6.97 -5.05 11.86
C LYS A 154 8.21 -5.92 11.73
N VAL A 155 8.55 -6.32 10.52
CA VAL A 155 9.84 -6.94 10.25
C VAL A 155 10.87 -5.83 10.09
N GLY A 156 11.61 -5.60 11.18
CA GLY A 156 12.46 -4.42 11.35
C GLY A 156 13.88 -4.59 10.87
N GLN A 157 14.60 -3.46 10.87
CA GLN A 157 16.01 -3.36 10.50
C GLN A 157 16.96 -3.78 11.63
N SER A 158 16.59 -3.60 12.89
CA SER A 158 17.55 -3.60 13.99
C SER A 158 17.41 -4.79 14.91
N TYR A 159 18.50 -5.51 15.07
CA TYR A 159 18.67 -6.54 16.09
C TYR A 159 18.56 -5.97 17.52
N ASN A 160 18.79 -4.66 17.69
CA ASN A 160 18.96 -4.03 19.00
C ASN A 160 17.73 -3.21 19.43
N ALA A 161 16.69 -3.09 18.60
CA ALA A 161 15.49 -2.33 18.93
C ALA A 161 14.24 -3.19 18.79
N PRO A 162 13.75 -3.80 19.88
CA PRO A 162 12.52 -4.61 19.88
C PRO A 162 11.28 -3.79 19.54
N THR A 163 11.36 -2.47 19.59
CA THR A 163 10.28 -1.55 19.29
C THR A 163 10.79 -0.41 18.44
N SER A 164 10.13 -0.14 17.31
CA SER A 164 10.30 1.09 16.55
C SER A 164 9.48 2.19 17.20
N LYS A 165 10.18 3.23 17.67
CA LYS A 165 9.53 4.41 18.24
C LYS A 165 9.19 5.39 17.13
N VAL A 166 7.94 5.79 17.05
CA VAL A 166 7.45 6.77 16.08
C VAL A 166 6.79 7.91 16.80
N LEU A 167 7.30 9.11 16.60
CA LEU A 167 6.67 10.32 17.14
C LEU A 167 5.59 10.79 16.19
N SER A 168 4.37 10.90 16.68
CA SER A 168 3.25 11.46 15.94
C SER A 168 2.35 12.26 16.88
N ASP A 169 1.95 13.47 16.47
CA ASP A 169 1.09 14.37 17.25
C ASP A 169 1.60 14.61 18.68
N GLY A 170 2.91 14.73 18.86
CA GLY A 170 3.54 14.92 20.15
C GLY A 170 3.53 13.70 21.08
N LYS A 171 3.08 12.53 20.61
CA LYS A 171 3.08 11.27 21.35
C LYS A 171 4.01 10.27 20.69
N GLU A 172 4.66 9.45 21.51
CA GLU A 172 5.49 8.33 21.04
C GLU A 172 4.64 7.05 20.96
N TYR A 173 4.69 6.41 19.80
CA TYR A 173 4.06 5.13 19.54
C TYR A 173 5.12 4.05 19.34
N GLY A 174 4.93 2.91 19.99
CA GLY A 174 5.83 1.76 19.86
C GLY A 174 5.26 0.74 18.89
N ILE A 175 5.98 0.44 17.81
CA ILE A 175 5.67 -0.65 16.91
C ILE A 175 6.56 -1.84 17.26
N THR A 176 5.96 -3.00 17.54
CA THR A 176 6.71 -4.22 17.85
C THR A 176 7.51 -4.69 16.65
N ASN A 177 8.83 -4.70 16.76
CA ASN A 177 9.73 -5.23 15.75
C ASN A 177 10.01 -6.70 16.00
N VAL A 178 10.00 -7.49 14.93
CA VAL A 178 10.41 -8.88 14.94
C VAL A 178 11.50 -9.10 13.88
N LEU A 179 12.46 -9.97 14.19
CA LEU A 179 13.49 -10.34 13.21
C LEU A 179 12.93 -11.26 12.14
N ARG A 180 12.07 -12.16 12.57
CA ARG A 180 11.45 -13.18 11.75
C ARG A 180 10.04 -13.42 12.23
N LEU A 181 9.11 -13.50 11.30
CA LEU A 181 7.72 -13.85 11.58
C LEU A 181 7.59 -15.37 11.79
N ASN A 182 6.81 -15.74 12.77
CA ASN A 182 6.26 -17.08 12.82
C ASN A 182 4.93 -17.08 12.05
N VAL A 183 5.02 -17.34 10.75
CA VAL A 183 3.87 -17.31 9.83
C VAL A 183 2.80 -18.34 10.25
N TYR A 184 3.21 -19.51 10.74
CA TYR A 184 2.27 -20.51 11.27
C TYR A 184 1.46 -19.94 12.43
N THR A 185 2.11 -19.28 13.39
CA THR A 185 1.41 -18.65 14.51
C THR A 185 0.41 -17.59 14.05
N LEU A 186 0.77 -16.78 13.06
CA LEU A 186 -0.14 -15.77 12.51
C LEU A 186 -1.36 -16.39 11.85
N ILE A 187 -1.20 -17.48 11.11
CA ILE A 187 -2.31 -18.23 10.51
C ILE A 187 -3.23 -18.80 11.60
N GLU A 188 -2.66 -19.41 12.64
CA GLU A 188 -3.46 -19.95 13.75
C GLU A 188 -4.17 -18.85 14.54
N THR A 189 -3.57 -17.68 14.65
CA THR A 189 -4.17 -16.53 15.31
C THR A 189 -5.37 -16.01 14.50
N ALA A 190 -5.22 -15.91 13.19
CA ALA A 190 -6.30 -15.51 12.28
C ALA A 190 -7.48 -16.50 12.30
N LYS A 191 -7.21 -17.81 12.39
CA LYS A 191 -8.26 -18.84 12.56
C LYS A 191 -9.09 -18.66 13.84
N LYS A 192 -8.53 -17.98 14.85
CA LYS A 192 -9.22 -17.63 16.10
C LYS A 192 -9.90 -16.26 16.05
N ASN A 193 -10.07 -15.69 14.85
CA ASN A 193 -10.60 -14.34 14.60
C ASN A 193 -9.78 -13.20 15.25
N ILE A 194 -8.49 -13.44 15.48
CA ILE A 194 -7.55 -12.41 15.88
C ILE A 194 -6.74 -12.03 14.63
N ASN A 195 -7.22 -11.02 13.92
CA ASN A 195 -6.58 -10.53 12.70
C ASN A 195 -5.42 -9.61 13.04
N TRP A 196 -4.50 -9.44 12.10
CA TRP A 196 -3.22 -8.79 12.34
C TRP A 196 -2.85 -7.81 11.23
N LEU A 197 -1.97 -6.88 11.60
CA LEU A 197 -1.26 -5.97 10.72
C LEU A 197 0.22 -6.31 10.72
N VAL A 198 0.80 -6.54 9.54
CA VAL A 198 2.24 -6.75 9.40
C VAL A 198 2.82 -5.72 8.45
N GLY A 199 3.82 -4.96 8.92
CA GLY A 199 4.58 -4.02 8.11
C GLY A 199 5.94 -4.57 7.73
N LEU A 200 6.32 -4.48 6.45
CA LEU A 200 7.63 -4.92 5.96
C LEU A 200 7.96 -4.32 4.59
N THR A 201 9.24 -4.34 4.23
CA THR A 201 9.63 -3.95 2.86
C THR A 201 9.31 -5.07 1.86
N PRO A 202 9.06 -4.75 0.59
CA PRO A 202 8.71 -5.76 -0.42
C PRO A 202 9.71 -6.93 -0.48
N HIS A 203 11.00 -6.64 -0.42
CA HIS A 203 12.06 -7.68 -0.45
C HIS A 203 11.94 -8.66 0.71
N CYS A 204 11.51 -8.18 1.88
CA CYS A 204 11.43 -9.00 3.08
C CYS A 204 10.46 -10.18 2.94
N LEU A 205 9.41 -10.05 2.10
CA LEU A 205 8.43 -11.11 1.81
C LEU A 205 9.08 -12.39 1.25
N TYR A 206 10.24 -12.25 0.60
CA TYR A 206 10.94 -13.35 -0.07
C TYR A 206 12.15 -13.86 0.70
N THR A 207 12.47 -13.24 1.82
CA THR A 207 13.52 -13.70 2.72
C THR A 207 13.02 -14.74 3.71
N SER A 208 13.94 -15.41 4.41
CA SER A 208 13.60 -16.33 5.50
C SER A 208 12.81 -15.65 6.64
N ARG A 209 12.76 -14.31 6.68
CA ARG A 209 12.09 -13.53 7.73
C ARG A 209 10.57 -13.55 7.63
N ALA A 210 10.03 -13.65 6.40
CA ALA A 210 8.58 -13.60 6.16
C ALA A 210 8.11 -14.60 5.08
N ARG A 211 8.94 -15.60 4.74
CA ARG A 211 8.61 -16.59 3.70
C ARG A 211 7.29 -17.29 3.99
N GLY A 212 6.41 -17.33 2.98
CA GLY A 212 5.09 -17.93 3.07
C GLY A 212 4.02 -17.02 3.70
N LEU A 213 4.33 -15.76 4.01
CA LEU A 213 3.33 -14.80 4.44
C LEU A 213 2.46 -14.40 3.23
N GLU A 214 1.16 -14.44 3.42
CA GLU A 214 0.11 -13.99 2.51
C GLU A 214 -0.95 -13.21 3.31
N CYS A 215 -1.73 -12.37 2.65
CA CYS A 215 -2.75 -11.56 3.31
C CYS A 215 -4.03 -11.48 2.48
N ASP A 216 -5.09 -11.01 3.12
CA ASP A 216 -6.32 -10.67 2.43
C ASP A 216 -6.17 -9.32 1.73
N THR A 217 -5.66 -8.31 2.44
CA THR A 217 -5.48 -6.96 1.92
C THR A 217 -4.03 -6.50 2.06
N LEU A 218 -3.45 -6.05 0.94
CA LEU A 218 -2.16 -5.36 0.90
C LEU A 218 -2.40 -3.86 0.79
N ILE A 219 -1.72 -3.09 1.62
CA ILE A 219 -1.65 -1.64 1.52
C ILE A 219 -0.24 -1.25 1.07
N ILE A 220 -0.16 -0.48 -0.01
CA ILE A 220 1.09 0.08 -0.52
C ILE A 220 1.09 1.58 -0.25
N ASP A 221 1.80 2.01 0.79
CA ASP A 221 1.96 3.44 1.05
C ASP A 221 3.15 4.00 0.27
N GLU A 222 3.05 5.27 -0.13
CA GLU A 222 4.00 5.94 -1.03
C GLU A 222 4.15 5.21 -2.37
N ALA A 223 3.07 4.67 -2.92
CA ALA A 223 3.06 3.92 -4.17
C ALA A 223 3.54 4.75 -5.39
N GLY A 224 3.49 6.07 -5.31
CA GLY A 224 4.11 6.98 -6.28
C GLY A 224 5.64 6.88 -6.35
N GLN A 225 6.28 6.35 -5.32
CA GLN A 225 7.73 6.14 -5.24
C GLN A 225 8.14 4.68 -5.46
N MET A 226 7.20 3.79 -5.74
CA MET A 226 7.47 2.37 -5.95
C MET A 226 7.34 2.00 -7.42
N THR A 227 8.38 1.37 -7.97
CA THR A 227 8.30 0.81 -9.32
C THR A 227 7.34 -0.38 -9.36
N ILE A 228 6.81 -0.69 -10.56
CA ILE A 228 5.95 -1.87 -10.75
C ILE A 228 6.59 -3.15 -10.22
N PRO A 229 7.87 -3.47 -10.50
CA PRO A 229 8.49 -4.67 -9.96
C PRO A 229 8.46 -4.77 -8.44
N LEU A 230 8.68 -3.66 -7.73
CA LEU A 230 8.62 -3.64 -6.26
C LEU A 230 7.20 -3.81 -5.74
N ALA A 231 6.22 -3.15 -6.35
CA ALA A 231 4.82 -3.31 -5.98
C ALA A 231 4.34 -4.75 -6.20
N LEU A 232 4.72 -5.33 -7.35
CA LEU A 232 4.36 -6.69 -7.72
C LEU A 232 4.80 -7.73 -6.70
N MET A 233 5.95 -7.54 -6.05
CA MET A 233 6.41 -8.44 -4.97
C MET A 233 5.39 -8.60 -3.85
N GLY A 234 4.67 -7.53 -3.52
CA GLY A 234 3.58 -7.58 -2.54
C GLY A 234 2.25 -8.04 -3.16
N MET A 235 1.91 -7.52 -4.34
CA MET A 235 0.62 -7.75 -4.99
C MET A 235 0.28 -9.24 -5.14
N ILE A 236 1.25 -10.06 -5.56
CA ILE A 236 1.06 -11.51 -5.73
C ILE A 236 0.89 -12.29 -4.41
N LYS A 237 0.99 -11.60 -3.26
CA LYS A 237 0.78 -12.17 -1.91
C LYS A 237 -0.55 -11.74 -1.29
N ALA A 238 -1.39 -11.04 -2.03
CA ALA A 238 -2.63 -10.48 -1.54
C ALA A 238 -3.81 -10.79 -2.46
N LYS A 239 -5.00 -10.86 -1.89
CA LYS A 239 -6.25 -10.98 -2.67
C LYS A 239 -6.72 -9.61 -3.16
N LYS A 240 -6.48 -8.56 -2.36
CA LYS A 240 -6.86 -7.17 -2.63
C LYS A 240 -5.68 -6.24 -2.38
N VAL A 241 -5.56 -5.19 -3.18
CA VAL A 241 -4.47 -4.20 -3.04
C VAL A 241 -5.01 -2.78 -3.02
N ILE A 242 -4.60 -2.01 -2.02
CA ILE A 242 -4.90 -0.59 -1.91
C ILE A 242 -3.59 0.18 -2.10
N PHE A 243 -3.54 0.99 -3.14
CA PHE A 243 -2.40 1.85 -3.46
C PHE A 243 -2.67 3.25 -2.91
N ALA A 244 -1.82 3.72 -2.02
CA ALA A 244 -1.85 5.10 -1.57
C ALA A 244 -0.57 5.80 -1.99
N GLY A 245 -0.71 6.93 -2.66
CA GLY A 245 0.44 7.63 -3.20
C GLY A 245 0.06 8.90 -3.91
N ASP A 246 1.01 9.44 -4.64
CA ASP A 246 0.77 10.60 -5.50
C ASP A 246 1.77 10.60 -6.65
N HIS A 247 1.27 10.45 -7.86
CA HIS A 247 2.08 10.42 -9.07
C HIS A 247 2.56 11.81 -9.53
N LYS A 248 2.06 12.86 -8.92
CA LYS A 248 2.50 14.25 -9.15
C LYS A 248 3.65 14.67 -8.22
N GLN A 249 4.00 13.82 -7.24
CA GLN A 249 5.17 14.00 -6.37
C GLN A 249 6.41 13.29 -6.98
N LEU A 250 7.46 13.15 -6.18
CA LEU A 250 8.73 12.57 -6.64
C LEU A 250 8.53 11.13 -7.14
N PRO A 251 9.02 10.82 -8.36
CA PRO A 251 8.92 9.47 -8.92
C PRO A 251 9.90 8.51 -8.24
N PRO A 252 9.81 7.21 -8.56
CA PRO A 252 10.79 6.23 -8.10
C PRO A 252 12.20 6.58 -8.56
N ILE A 253 13.20 6.33 -7.70
CA ILE A 253 14.61 6.51 -8.05
C ILE A 253 15.08 5.25 -8.76
N VAL A 254 15.40 5.37 -10.06
CA VAL A 254 15.97 4.29 -10.87
C VAL A 254 17.36 4.71 -11.32
N SER A 255 18.38 4.11 -10.75
CA SER A 255 19.79 4.50 -10.94
C SER A 255 20.36 4.13 -12.32
N SER A 256 19.75 3.17 -13.03
CA SER A 256 20.27 2.72 -14.32
C SER A 256 19.62 3.47 -15.47
N GLU A 257 20.46 4.09 -16.31
CA GLU A 257 20.01 4.74 -17.54
C GLU A 257 19.53 3.75 -18.62
N LYS A 258 19.92 2.48 -18.52
CA LYS A 258 19.53 1.43 -19.46
C LYS A 258 18.09 0.94 -19.30
N VAL A 259 17.43 1.30 -18.19
CA VAL A 259 16.03 0.93 -17.95
C VAL A 259 15.14 1.74 -18.88
N LYS A 260 14.25 1.07 -19.61
CA LYS A 260 13.26 1.72 -20.48
C LYS A 260 12.41 2.73 -19.69
N PRO A 261 12.03 3.88 -20.28
CA PRO A 261 11.25 4.92 -19.59
C PRO A 261 9.97 4.39 -18.93
N GLU A 262 9.27 3.46 -19.57
CA GLU A 262 8.02 2.88 -19.09
C GLU A 262 8.22 2.11 -17.76
N LEU A 263 9.38 1.48 -17.57
CA LEU A 263 9.73 0.75 -16.35
C LEU A 263 10.25 1.66 -15.22
N ARG A 264 10.48 2.93 -15.49
CA ARG A 264 10.85 3.93 -14.49
C ARG A 264 9.63 4.56 -13.82
N GLN A 265 8.46 4.36 -14.41
CA GLN A 265 7.20 4.86 -13.83
C GLN A 265 6.87 4.14 -12.53
N SER A 266 6.14 4.83 -11.67
CA SER A 266 5.61 4.22 -10.45
C SER A 266 4.46 3.29 -10.77
N ALA A 267 4.24 2.30 -9.89
CA ALA A 267 3.05 1.45 -9.96
C ALA A 267 1.77 2.30 -9.92
N PHE A 268 1.74 3.35 -9.11
CA PHE A 268 0.61 4.27 -9.03
C PHE A 268 0.33 4.97 -10.36
N GLN A 269 1.36 5.54 -11.00
CA GLN A 269 1.22 6.24 -12.28
C GLN A 269 0.78 5.31 -13.42
N THR A 270 1.20 4.05 -13.38
CA THR A 270 0.84 3.08 -14.41
C THR A 270 -0.60 2.60 -14.28
N LEU A 271 -1.11 2.52 -13.05
CA LEU A 271 -2.42 1.93 -12.76
C LEU A 271 -3.55 2.95 -12.65
N ILE A 272 -3.24 4.24 -12.48
CA ILE A 272 -4.25 5.28 -12.25
C ILE A 272 -5.15 5.50 -13.47
N SER A 273 -6.45 5.57 -13.23
CA SER A 273 -7.47 5.98 -14.18
C SER A 273 -8.64 6.66 -13.46
N ASP A 274 -9.53 7.32 -14.20
CA ASP A 274 -10.64 8.09 -13.63
C ASP A 274 -11.61 7.25 -12.78
N ASN A 275 -11.70 5.95 -13.04
CA ASN A 275 -12.68 5.08 -12.38
C ASN A 275 -12.09 4.23 -11.24
N ASN A 276 -10.79 4.29 -10.99
CA ASN A 276 -10.14 3.44 -9.99
C ASN A 276 -9.38 4.23 -8.90
N CYS A 277 -9.54 5.54 -8.88
CA CYS A 277 -8.81 6.41 -7.97
C CYS A 277 -9.72 7.49 -7.37
N THR A 278 -9.55 7.75 -6.09
CA THR A 278 -10.06 8.98 -5.44
C THR A 278 -8.89 9.88 -5.07
N MET A 279 -8.92 11.13 -5.54
CA MET A 279 -7.99 12.16 -5.09
C MET A 279 -8.55 12.86 -3.84
N LEU A 280 -7.73 12.94 -2.79
CA LEU A 280 -8.01 13.77 -1.62
C LEU A 280 -7.76 15.24 -1.99
N ASP A 281 -8.74 16.09 -1.78
CA ASP A 281 -8.78 17.45 -2.33
C ASP A 281 -8.46 18.58 -1.34
N THR A 282 -8.28 18.25 -0.06
CA THR A 282 -8.11 19.28 0.98
C THR A 282 -6.81 19.08 1.75
N SER A 283 -5.91 20.07 1.67
CA SER A 283 -4.62 20.10 2.38
C SER A 283 -4.76 20.78 3.74
N PHE A 284 -4.32 20.09 4.79
CA PHE A 284 -4.21 20.64 6.16
C PHE A 284 -2.82 21.22 6.45
N ARG A 285 -1.90 21.14 5.51
CA ARG A 285 -0.49 21.52 5.67
C ARG A 285 -0.18 22.89 5.08
N MET A 286 -0.75 23.18 3.92
CA MET A 286 -0.42 24.37 3.14
C MET A 286 -1.39 25.52 3.45
N CYS A 287 -0.85 26.75 3.58
CA CYS A 287 -1.69 27.93 3.57
C CYS A 287 -2.25 28.20 2.16
N GLU A 288 -3.34 28.96 2.08
CA GLU A 288 -4.10 29.19 0.86
C GLU A 288 -3.23 29.64 -0.34
N PRO A 289 -2.34 30.64 -0.26
CA PRO A 289 -1.56 31.06 -1.42
C PRO A 289 -0.60 29.99 -1.97
N ILE A 290 -0.02 29.16 -1.07
CA ILE A 290 0.86 28.07 -1.49
C ILE A 290 0.02 26.93 -2.07
N CYS A 291 -1.11 26.64 -1.47
CA CYS A 291 -2.00 25.58 -1.93
C CYS A 291 -2.55 25.89 -3.31
N ASP A 292 -2.99 27.12 -3.56
CA ASP A 292 -3.53 27.55 -4.86
C ASP A 292 -2.46 27.43 -5.96
N PHE A 293 -1.25 27.92 -5.68
CA PHE A 293 -0.13 27.79 -6.63
C PHE A 293 0.18 26.34 -6.97
N VAL A 294 0.24 25.46 -5.96
CA VAL A 294 0.50 24.02 -6.16
C VAL A 294 -0.68 23.34 -6.87
N SER A 295 -1.90 23.74 -6.53
CA SER A 295 -3.14 23.24 -7.11
C SER A 295 -3.21 23.50 -8.62
N GLU A 296 -2.97 24.75 -9.03
CA GLU A 296 -2.98 25.11 -10.46
C GLU A 296 -1.89 24.41 -11.25
N LEU A 297 -0.67 24.27 -10.69
CA LEU A 297 0.46 23.68 -11.42
C LEU A 297 0.39 22.17 -11.56
N PHE A 298 -0.15 21.47 -10.56
CA PHE A 298 -0.02 20.02 -10.47
C PHE A 298 -1.32 19.25 -10.35
N TYR A 299 -2.41 19.91 -9.92
CA TYR A 299 -3.66 19.22 -9.59
C TYR A 299 -4.88 19.85 -10.28
N ASP A 300 -4.66 20.55 -11.38
CA ASP A 300 -5.71 21.12 -12.26
C ASP A 300 -6.75 21.95 -11.49
N GLY A 301 -6.33 22.66 -10.43
CA GLY A 301 -7.18 23.47 -9.59
C GLY A 301 -8.02 22.69 -8.55
N HIS A 302 -7.84 21.38 -8.43
CA HIS A 302 -8.67 20.52 -7.57
C HIS A 302 -8.18 20.38 -6.13
N LEU A 303 -7.04 20.95 -5.75
CA LEU A 303 -6.52 20.91 -4.39
C LEU A 303 -6.82 22.22 -3.67
N HIS A 304 -7.38 22.15 -2.46
CA HIS A 304 -7.78 23.31 -1.68
C HIS A 304 -7.10 23.33 -0.31
N ALA A 305 -6.78 24.51 0.20
CA ALA A 305 -6.34 24.65 1.59
C ALA A 305 -7.54 24.47 2.54
N MET A 306 -7.30 23.77 3.66
CA MET A 306 -8.30 23.77 4.74
C MET A 306 -8.44 25.18 5.28
N LYS A 307 -9.66 25.73 5.21
CA LYS A 307 -9.95 27.05 5.80
C LYS A 307 -9.71 26.98 7.30
N GLN A 308 -8.77 27.78 7.79
CA GLN A 308 -8.65 28.01 9.21
C GLN A 308 -9.81 28.90 9.61
N GLY A 309 -10.75 28.36 10.40
CA GLY A 309 -11.86 29.09 10.98
C GLY A 309 -11.40 30.04 12.05
#